data_8fd37aef372bbc7ce7479b91fc514e08
#
_entry.id   8fd37aef372bbc7ce7479b91fc514e08
#
_cell.length_a   1.000
_cell.length_b   1.000
_cell.length_c   1.000
_cell.angle_alpha   90.00
_cell.angle_beta   90.00
_cell.angle_gamma   90.00
#
_symmetry.space_group_name_H-M   'P 1'
#
loop_
_entity.id
_entity.type
_entity.pdbx_description
1 polymer ?
#
loop_
_entity_poly.entity_id
_entity_poly.type
_entity_poly.pdbx_seq_one_letter_code
_entity_poly.pdbx_strand_id
1 'polypeptide(L)'
;PKLENGLELTLEGEITSVPYIKMTLALLNEIGVKTSFVGNKISVKPQFTIHNSQFTIESDWSSASYWYSIVALSEIGTQISLSSYKKNSLQGDSALANIYQDFGVETVFNEDNSITISKTKNHQLSIVNYQLNNCPDIAQTITVTCFGLGIGCHLTGLHTLKIKETDRLEALKMELTK
;
A
#
# COMPACT_ATOMS: atom_id res chain seq x y z
N PRO A 1 -3.80 11.02 -21.71
CA PRO A 1 -4.16 12.42 -22.02
C PRO A 1 -3.62 12.90 -23.37
N LYS A 2 -2.65 12.22 -23.96
CA LYS A 2 -2.08 12.58 -25.28
C LYS A 2 -2.91 12.07 -26.47
N LEU A 3 -3.91 11.21 -26.24
CA LEU A 3 -4.83 10.78 -27.27
C LEU A 3 -5.73 11.94 -27.68
N GLU A 4 -6.01 12.10 -28.98
CA GLU A 4 -6.76 13.21 -29.56
C GLU A 4 -8.14 13.37 -28.92
N ASN A 5 -8.82 12.26 -28.67
CA ASN A 5 -10.16 12.22 -28.08
C ASN A 5 -10.16 11.90 -26.58
N GLY A 6 -8.98 11.83 -25.95
CA GLY A 6 -8.85 11.34 -24.58
C GLY A 6 -9.02 9.83 -24.47
N LEU A 7 -9.50 9.36 -23.31
CA LEU A 7 -9.71 7.94 -23.05
C LEU A 7 -10.97 7.74 -22.23
N GLU A 8 -11.78 6.78 -22.60
CA GLU A 8 -12.86 6.25 -21.77
C GLU A 8 -12.67 4.75 -21.57
N LEU A 9 -12.72 4.32 -20.31
CA LEU A 9 -12.61 2.92 -19.93
C LEU A 9 -13.86 2.51 -19.17
N THR A 10 -14.43 1.37 -19.50
CA THR A 10 -15.45 0.70 -18.71
C THR A 10 -14.83 -0.54 -18.10
N LEU A 11 -14.82 -0.62 -16.78
CA LEU A 11 -14.28 -1.76 -16.04
C LEU A 11 -15.37 -2.83 -15.91
N GLU A 12 -15.00 -4.09 -16.14
CA GLU A 12 -15.89 -5.23 -16.03
C GLU A 12 -15.51 -6.10 -14.82
N GLY A 13 -16.50 -6.72 -14.20
CA GLY A 13 -16.32 -7.56 -13.02
C GLY A 13 -16.11 -6.77 -11.72
N GLU A 14 -15.57 -7.43 -10.71
CA GLU A 14 -15.26 -6.82 -9.42
C GLU A 14 -14.03 -5.92 -9.53
N ILE A 15 -14.21 -4.64 -9.17
CA ILE A 15 -13.13 -3.65 -9.25
C ILE A 15 -12.28 -3.75 -7.99
N THR A 16 -11.03 -4.15 -8.15
CA THR A 16 -10.05 -4.30 -7.07
C THR A 16 -8.98 -3.22 -7.15
N SER A 17 -8.21 -3.07 -6.06
CA SER A 17 -7.10 -2.10 -6.00
C SER A 17 -7.54 -0.68 -6.37
N VAL A 18 -8.74 -0.30 -6.01
CA VAL A 18 -9.33 1.04 -6.26
C VAL A 18 -8.41 2.18 -5.83
N PRO A 19 -7.65 2.11 -4.71
CA PRO A 19 -6.71 3.16 -4.33
C PRO A 19 -5.69 3.48 -5.44
N TYR A 20 -5.19 2.48 -6.16
CA TYR A 20 -4.20 2.68 -7.23
C TYR A 20 -4.79 3.34 -8.47
N ILE A 21 -6.07 3.03 -8.80
CA ILE A 21 -6.80 3.75 -9.84
C ILE A 21 -6.92 5.24 -9.44
N LYS A 22 -7.39 5.49 -8.22
CA LYS A 22 -7.56 6.85 -7.70
C LYS A 22 -6.23 7.61 -7.62
N MET A 23 -5.15 6.95 -7.22
CA MET A 23 -3.80 7.53 -7.21
C MET A 23 -3.39 8.01 -8.61
N THR A 24 -3.53 7.16 -9.62
CA THR A 24 -3.20 7.50 -11.01
C THR A 24 -4.02 8.70 -11.50
N LEU A 25 -5.33 8.71 -11.23
CA LEU A 25 -6.20 9.82 -11.63
C LEU A 25 -5.89 11.11 -10.87
N ALA A 26 -5.56 11.02 -9.57
CA ALA A 26 -5.16 12.18 -8.77
C ALA A 26 -3.86 12.80 -9.29
N LEU A 27 -2.85 12.00 -9.60
CA LEU A 27 -1.60 12.47 -10.20
C LEU A 27 -1.82 13.11 -11.56
N LEU A 28 -2.70 12.55 -12.40
CA LEU A 28 -3.10 13.17 -13.67
C LEU A 28 -3.78 14.52 -13.45
N ASN A 29 -4.68 14.62 -12.47
CA ASN A 29 -5.34 15.88 -12.13
C ASN A 29 -4.35 16.94 -11.62
N GLU A 30 -3.34 16.53 -10.84
CA GLU A 30 -2.30 17.41 -10.30
C GLU A 30 -1.48 18.08 -11.43
N ILE A 31 -1.23 17.38 -12.53
CA ILE A 31 -0.59 17.95 -13.72
C ILE A 31 -1.55 18.61 -14.71
N GLY A 32 -2.80 18.85 -14.30
CA GLY A 32 -3.81 19.60 -15.06
C GLY A 32 -4.70 18.78 -16.00
N VAL A 33 -4.56 17.46 -16.02
CA VAL A 33 -5.42 16.56 -16.82
C VAL A 33 -6.74 16.34 -16.09
N LYS A 34 -7.86 16.61 -16.74
CA LYS A 34 -9.20 16.37 -16.17
C LYS A 34 -9.56 14.90 -16.25
N THR A 35 -9.83 14.28 -15.11
CA THR A 35 -10.25 12.88 -15.01
C THR A 35 -11.52 12.72 -14.19
N SER A 36 -12.23 11.63 -14.40
CA SER A 36 -13.35 11.21 -13.55
C SER A 36 -13.39 9.70 -13.41
N PHE A 37 -13.90 9.23 -12.26
CA PHE A 37 -14.19 7.81 -12.00
C PHE A 37 -15.54 7.72 -11.32
N VAL A 38 -16.55 7.29 -12.07
CA VAL A 38 -17.95 7.21 -11.63
C VAL A 38 -18.50 5.81 -11.92
N GLY A 39 -18.91 5.13 -10.87
CA GLY A 39 -19.31 3.71 -10.97
C GLY A 39 -18.14 2.86 -11.45
N ASN A 40 -18.29 2.25 -12.63
CA ASN A 40 -17.27 1.45 -13.29
C ASN A 40 -16.62 2.16 -14.51
N LYS A 41 -16.87 3.46 -14.70
CA LYS A 41 -16.36 4.23 -15.84
C LYS A 41 -15.28 5.20 -15.42
N ILE A 42 -14.18 5.17 -16.14
CA ILE A 42 -13.06 6.11 -16.02
C ILE A 42 -13.01 6.94 -17.29
N SER A 43 -12.96 8.27 -17.16
CA SER A 43 -12.76 9.18 -18.28
C SER A 43 -11.51 10.03 -18.03
N VAL A 44 -10.68 10.15 -19.05
CA VAL A 44 -9.49 11.01 -19.08
C VAL A 44 -9.62 11.94 -20.28
N LYS A 45 -9.76 13.23 -20.04
CA LYS A 45 -9.90 14.22 -21.12
C LYS A 45 -8.58 14.44 -21.85
N PRO A 46 -8.59 14.78 -23.14
CA PRO A 46 -7.38 15.13 -23.86
C PRO A 46 -6.75 16.37 -23.24
N GLN A 47 -5.43 16.35 -23.09
CA GLN A 47 -4.65 17.47 -22.56
C GLN A 47 -3.35 17.58 -23.34
N PHE A 48 -3.20 18.66 -24.11
CA PHE A 48 -2.05 18.88 -24.98
C PHE A 48 -0.96 19.72 -24.29
N THR A 49 -1.36 20.55 -23.34
CA THR A 49 -0.44 21.38 -22.55
C THR A 49 -0.41 20.87 -21.11
N ILE A 50 0.72 20.31 -20.69
CA ILE A 50 0.95 19.96 -19.30
C ILE A 50 1.56 21.18 -18.64
N HIS A 51 0.91 21.69 -17.60
CA HIS A 51 1.47 22.76 -16.80
C HIS A 51 2.71 22.23 -16.06
N ASN A 52 3.75 23.07 -16.01
CA ASN A 52 5.01 22.73 -15.37
C ASN A 52 4.78 22.73 -13.84
N SER A 53 4.24 21.65 -13.34
CA SER A 53 4.02 21.43 -11.91
C SER A 53 5.14 20.56 -11.35
N GLN A 54 5.79 21.07 -10.31
CA GLN A 54 6.68 20.24 -9.50
C GLN A 54 5.81 19.43 -8.55
N PHE A 55 5.91 18.11 -8.59
CA PHE A 55 5.34 17.26 -7.57
C PHE A 55 6.40 16.30 -7.02
N THR A 56 6.29 16.05 -5.73
CA THR A 56 7.21 15.11 -5.06
C THR A 56 6.72 13.69 -5.27
N ILE A 57 7.58 12.86 -5.86
CA ILE A 57 7.32 11.42 -5.98
C ILE A 57 7.47 10.81 -4.58
N GLU A 58 6.43 10.16 -4.14
CA GLU A 58 6.40 9.45 -2.88
C GLU A 58 7.12 8.09 -3.01
N SER A 59 7.81 7.69 -1.95
CA SER A 59 8.40 6.35 -1.86
C SER A 59 7.33 5.27 -1.81
N ASP A 60 7.69 4.05 -2.20
CA ASP A 60 6.80 2.90 -2.27
C ASP A 60 6.48 2.33 -0.89
N TRP A 61 5.21 2.36 -0.51
CA TRP A 61 4.74 1.81 0.75
C TRP A 61 4.81 0.27 0.81
N SER A 62 4.71 -0.41 -0.33
CA SER A 62 4.94 -1.87 -0.36
C SER A 62 6.37 -2.20 0.08
N SER A 63 7.36 -1.42 -0.40
CA SER A 63 8.76 -1.54 0.04
C SER A 63 8.95 -1.15 1.50
N ALA A 64 8.20 -0.19 2.03
CA ALA A 64 8.25 0.15 3.45
C ALA A 64 7.85 -1.03 4.34
N SER A 65 6.97 -1.92 3.87
CA SER A 65 6.45 -3.05 4.64
C SER A 65 7.57 -3.95 5.21
N TYR A 66 8.66 -4.12 4.48
CA TYR A 66 9.81 -4.90 4.95
C TYR A 66 10.46 -4.27 6.18
N TRP A 67 10.60 -2.95 6.20
CA TRP A 67 11.16 -2.22 7.34
C TRP A 67 10.21 -2.26 8.54
N TYR A 68 8.91 -2.17 8.33
CA TYR A 68 7.90 -2.37 9.37
C TYR A 68 8.01 -3.77 9.98
N SER A 69 8.19 -4.81 9.17
CA SER A 69 8.37 -6.19 9.63
C SER A 69 9.64 -6.32 10.49
N ILE A 70 10.77 -5.78 10.01
CA ILE A 70 12.04 -5.79 10.75
C ILE A 70 11.88 -5.11 12.11
N VAL A 71 11.26 -3.93 12.15
CA VAL A 71 11.04 -3.20 13.41
C VAL A 71 10.09 -3.97 14.33
N ALA A 72 9.01 -4.58 13.79
CA ALA A 72 8.07 -5.37 14.58
C ALA A 72 8.74 -6.57 15.28
N LEU A 73 9.71 -7.18 14.62
CA LEU A 73 10.47 -8.34 15.12
C LEU A 73 11.69 -7.96 15.97
N SER A 74 12.01 -6.67 16.06
CA SER A 74 13.15 -6.17 16.84
C SER A 74 12.79 -5.90 18.31
N GLU A 75 13.79 -5.53 19.09
CA GLU A 75 13.62 -5.13 20.50
C GLU A 75 12.91 -3.78 20.62
N ILE A 76 12.22 -3.57 21.76
CA ILE A 76 11.59 -2.29 22.09
C ILE A 76 12.67 -1.19 22.10
N GLY A 77 12.38 -0.06 21.46
CA GLY A 77 13.29 1.06 21.29
C GLY A 77 13.98 1.08 19.93
N THR A 78 13.90 0.01 19.13
CA THR A 78 14.41 0.02 17.74
C THR A 78 13.65 1.05 16.91
N GLN A 79 14.39 1.86 16.16
CA GLN A 79 13.84 2.91 15.29
C GLN A 79 14.52 2.89 13.92
N ILE A 80 13.72 3.17 12.88
CA ILE A 80 14.20 3.36 11.50
C ILE A 80 13.49 4.60 10.93
N SER A 81 14.25 5.44 10.23
CA SER A 81 13.69 6.57 9.48
C SER A 81 13.71 6.27 7.99
N LEU A 82 12.58 6.52 7.33
CA LEU A 82 12.39 6.33 5.90
C LEU A 82 11.97 7.67 5.28
N SER A 83 12.56 8.02 4.13
CA SER A 83 12.33 9.32 3.47
C SER A 83 11.25 9.25 2.38
N SER A 84 10.65 10.40 2.10
CA SER A 84 9.67 10.62 1.03
C SER A 84 8.37 9.84 1.20
N TYR A 85 7.80 9.85 2.39
CA TYR A 85 6.47 9.29 2.72
C TYR A 85 5.50 10.38 3.15
N LYS A 86 4.31 10.40 2.58
CA LYS A 86 3.27 11.39 2.87
C LYS A 86 2.27 10.86 3.89
N LYS A 87 1.87 11.71 4.85
CA LYS A 87 0.82 11.36 5.82
C LYS A 87 -0.51 11.03 5.13
N ASN A 88 -0.84 11.78 4.06
CA ASN A 88 -2.05 11.57 3.25
C ASN A 88 -1.69 10.88 1.94
N SER A 89 -1.02 9.73 2.03
CA SER A 89 -0.66 8.94 0.87
C SER A 89 -1.88 8.43 0.11
N LEU A 90 -1.78 8.42 -1.21
CA LEU A 90 -2.77 7.81 -2.10
C LEU A 90 -2.51 6.32 -2.33
N GLN A 91 -1.35 5.80 -1.91
CA GLN A 91 -1.03 4.38 -2.00
C GLN A 91 -1.84 3.59 -0.99
N GLY A 92 -2.52 2.52 -1.42
CA GLY A 92 -3.31 1.65 -0.54
C GLY A 92 -2.49 1.06 0.60
N ASP A 93 -1.24 0.73 0.31
CA ASP A 93 -0.31 0.10 1.25
C ASP A 93 0.13 1.03 2.39
N SER A 94 -0.19 2.33 2.34
CA SER A 94 0.00 3.26 3.48
C SER A 94 -0.81 2.85 4.72
N ALA A 95 -1.77 1.92 4.57
CA ALA A 95 -2.46 1.26 5.67
C ALA A 95 -1.49 0.58 6.67
N LEU A 96 -0.24 0.28 6.26
CA LEU A 96 0.82 -0.22 7.14
C LEU A 96 0.96 0.57 8.43
N ALA A 97 0.91 1.90 8.37
CA ALA A 97 1.06 2.77 9.54
C ALA A 97 0.03 2.49 10.65
N ASN A 98 -1.16 2.03 10.25
CA ASN A 98 -2.21 1.64 11.19
C ASN A 98 -2.13 0.16 11.56
N ILE A 99 -1.95 -0.73 10.57
CA ILE A 99 -1.90 -2.18 10.78
C ILE A 99 -0.78 -2.57 11.75
N TYR A 100 0.40 -1.96 11.61
CA TYR A 100 1.55 -2.33 12.42
C TYR A 100 1.51 -1.81 13.86
N GLN A 101 0.55 -0.95 14.22
CA GLN A 101 0.27 -0.62 15.62
C GLN A 101 -0.11 -1.86 16.44
N ASP A 102 -0.81 -2.81 15.81
CA ASP A 102 -1.16 -4.10 16.44
C ASP A 102 0.06 -4.96 16.74
N PHE A 103 1.14 -4.77 15.99
CA PHE A 103 2.43 -5.43 16.21
C PHE A 103 3.39 -4.62 17.10
N GLY A 104 2.90 -3.51 17.69
CA GLY A 104 3.67 -2.65 18.59
C GLY A 104 4.64 -1.69 17.88
N VAL A 105 4.39 -1.38 16.61
CA VAL A 105 5.16 -0.40 15.82
C VAL A 105 4.35 0.88 15.66
N GLU A 106 4.93 1.98 16.09
CA GLU A 106 4.37 3.33 15.90
C GLU A 106 5.03 4.04 14.74
N THR A 107 4.25 4.87 14.03
CA THR A 107 4.71 5.68 12.92
C THR A 107 4.53 7.15 13.25
N VAL A 108 5.62 7.89 13.18
CA VAL A 108 5.63 9.37 13.29
C VAL A 108 5.89 9.93 11.89
N PHE A 109 4.99 10.79 11.41
CA PHE A 109 5.17 11.53 10.17
C PHE A 109 5.85 12.86 10.48
N ASN A 110 7.03 13.08 9.89
CA ASN A 110 7.84 14.27 10.11
C ASN A 110 7.52 15.36 9.07
N GLU A 111 7.89 16.60 9.37
CA GLU A 111 7.64 17.76 8.50
C GLU A 111 8.41 17.73 7.17
N ASP A 112 9.52 17.00 7.12
CA ASP A 112 10.37 16.82 5.94
C ASP A 112 9.89 15.71 4.99
N ASN A 113 8.66 15.22 5.16
CA ASN A 113 8.10 14.06 4.48
C ASN A 113 8.86 12.75 4.74
N SER A 114 9.61 12.65 5.82
CA SER A 114 10.08 11.37 6.32
C SER A 114 9.09 10.76 7.31
N ILE A 115 9.20 9.44 7.54
CA ILE A 115 8.55 8.76 8.64
C ILE A 115 9.59 8.13 9.54
N THR A 116 9.31 8.15 10.85
CA THR A 116 10.06 7.37 11.84
C THR A 116 9.15 6.24 12.32
N ILE A 117 9.59 5.01 12.12
CA ILE A 117 8.91 3.81 12.60
C ILE A 117 9.67 3.27 13.80
N SER A 118 8.96 2.98 14.89
CA SER A 118 9.56 2.65 16.18
C SER A 118 8.85 1.48 16.84
N LYS A 119 9.61 0.52 17.39
CA LYS A 119 9.06 -0.52 18.25
C LYS A 119 8.85 0.05 19.64
N THR A 120 7.60 0.31 20.02
CA THR A 120 7.27 0.95 21.32
C THR A 120 6.77 -0.02 22.38
N LYS A 121 6.22 -1.16 21.95
CA LYS A 121 5.68 -2.21 22.84
C LYS A 121 5.67 -3.57 22.17
N ASN A 122 5.51 -4.62 22.96
CA ASN A 122 5.23 -5.95 22.43
C ASN A 122 3.76 -6.03 21.96
N HIS A 123 3.51 -6.93 20.98
CA HIS A 123 2.14 -7.26 20.59
C HIS A 123 1.39 -7.95 21.74
N GLN A 124 0.09 -7.83 21.76
CA GLN A 124 -0.78 -8.47 22.75
C GLN A 124 -1.79 -9.44 22.12
N LEU A 125 -1.79 -9.52 20.79
CA LEU A 125 -2.74 -10.34 20.04
C LEU A 125 -2.17 -11.75 19.82
N SER A 126 -3.04 -12.75 19.90
CA SER A 126 -2.73 -14.13 19.50
C SER A 126 -3.10 -14.42 18.04
N ILE A 127 -3.99 -13.62 17.48
CA ILE A 127 -4.44 -13.68 16.09
C ILE A 127 -4.84 -12.31 15.59
N VAL A 128 -4.54 -12.01 14.35
CA VAL A 128 -5.00 -10.80 13.65
C VAL A 128 -5.93 -11.14 12.50
N ASN A 129 -6.89 -10.25 12.21
CA ASN A 129 -7.85 -10.40 11.13
C ASN A 129 -7.86 -9.12 10.30
N TYR A 130 -7.44 -9.18 9.02
CA TYR A 130 -7.43 -8.03 8.13
C TYR A 130 -8.09 -8.33 6.80
N GLN A 131 -8.82 -7.33 6.30
CA GLN A 131 -9.36 -7.30 4.96
C GLN A 131 -8.50 -6.40 4.07
N LEU A 132 -7.76 -6.99 3.13
CA LEU A 132 -6.70 -6.34 2.37
C LEU A 132 -7.08 -6.06 0.90
N ASN A 133 -8.37 -5.92 0.58
CA ASN A 133 -8.82 -5.62 -0.79
C ASN A 133 -8.15 -4.37 -1.41
N ASN A 134 -7.82 -3.39 -0.58
CA ASN A 134 -7.21 -2.13 -1.02
C ASN A 134 -5.67 -2.12 -0.93
N CYS A 135 -5.08 -3.10 -0.27
CA CYS A 135 -3.64 -3.22 -0.04
C CYS A 135 -3.19 -4.69 -0.02
N PRO A 136 -3.51 -5.49 -1.05
CA PRO A 136 -3.21 -6.92 -1.03
C PRO A 136 -1.71 -7.22 -1.05
N ASP A 137 -0.90 -6.33 -1.61
CA ASP A 137 0.54 -6.55 -1.82
C ASP A 137 1.36 -6.58 -0.51
N ILE A 138 0.81 -6.10 0.61
CA ILE A 138 1.46 -6.20 1.94
C ILE A 138 1.09 -7.47 2.71
N ALA A 139 0.24 -8.33 2.17
CA ALA A 139 -0.20 -9.55 2.85
C ALA A 139 0.96 -10.50 3.18
N GLN A 140 1.93 -10.64 2.25
CA GLN A 140 3.10 -11.50 2.48
C GLN A 140 3.91 -11.01 3.66
N THR A 141 4.18 -9.70 3.74
CA THR A 141 4.97 -9.13 4.83
C THR A 141 4.24 -9.25 6.17
N ILE A 142 2.92 -9.02 6.21
CA ILE A 142 2.10 -9.23 7.41
C ILE A 142 2.17 -10.69 7.86
N THR A 143 2.02 -11.64 6.93
CA THR A 143 2.06 -13.07 7.25
C THR A 143 3.41 -13.48 7.83
N VAL A 144 4.53 -13.03 7.22
CA VAL A 144 5.88 -13.30 7.72
C VAL A 144 6.11 -12.66 9.09
N THR A 145 5.59 -11.44 9.31
CA THR A 145 5.64 -10.80 10.63
C THR A 145 4.90 -11.60 11.67
N CYS A 146 3.68 -12.07 11.36
CA CYS A 146 2.90 -12.93 12.27
C CYS A 146 3.63 -14.23 12.58
N PHE A 147 4.20 -14.87 11.56
CA PHE A 147 5.00 -16.10 11.74
C PHE A 147 6.19 -15.85 12.68
N GLY A 148 6.95 -14.79 12.48
CA GLY A 148 8.08 -14.42 13.33
C GLY A 148 7.70 -14.06 14.77
N LEU A 149 6.49 -13.53 14.99
CA LEU A 149 5.94 -13.21 16.31
C LEU A 149 5.24 -14.41 16.97
N GLY A 150 5.07 -15.53 16.27
CA GLY A 150 4.37 -16.71 16.78
C GLY A 150 2.86 -16.53 16.95
N ILE A 151 2.24 -15.65 16.14
CA ILE A 151 0.79 -15.35 16.18
C ILE A 151 0.09 -15.81 14.92
N GLY A 152 -1.20 -16.09 15.01
CA GLY A 152 -2.02 -16.42 13.83
C GLY A 152 -2.42 -15.18 13.02
N CYS A 153 -2.74 -15.38 11.74
CA CYS A 153 -3.38 -14.35 10.92
C CYS A 153 -4.48 -14.92 10.02
N HIS A 154 -5.57 -14.16 9.88
CA HIS A 154 -6.61 -14.42 8.90
C HIS A 154 -6.70 -13.21 7.98
N LEU A 155 -6.26 -13.37 6.74
CA LEU A 155 -6.18 -12.31 5.75
C LEU A 155 -7.16 -12.61 4.61
N THR A 156 -7.99 -11.63 4.25
CA THR A 156 -8.98 -11.72 3.17
C THR A 156 -8.76 -10.66 2.11
N GLY A 157 -9.43 -10.76 0.95
CA GLY A 157 -9.26 -9.80 -0.14
C GLY A 157 -8.00 -10.03 -0.99
N LEU A 158 -7.48 -11.26 -1.01
CA LEU A 158 -6.18 -11.61 -1.60
C LEU A 158 -6.28 -12.25 -2.99
N HIS A 159 -7.46 -12.27 -3.62
CA HIS A 159 -7.68 -13.00 -4.88
C HIS A 159 -6.73 -12.57 -6.02
N THR A 160 -6.32 -11.29 -6.05
CA THR A 160 -5.38 -10.79 -7.06
C THR A 160 -3.96 -11.34 -6.91
N LEU A 161 -3.57 -11.83 -5.72
CA LEU A 161 -2.23 -12.35 -5.48
C LEU A 161 -1.96 -13.70 -6.20
N LYS A 162 -3.04 -14.40 -6.61
CA LYS A 162 -2.93 -15.65 -7.38
C LYS A 162 -2.55 -15.44 -8.84
N ILE A 163 -2.75 -14.24 -9.37
CA ILE A 163 -2.57 -13.90 -10.79
C ILE A 163 -1.52 -12.82 -11.02
N LYS A 164 -0.58 -12.67 -10.08
CA LYS A 164 0.59 -11.78 -10.23
C LYS A 164 1.67 -12.48 -11.09
N GLU A 165 2.93 -12.14 -10.90
CA GLU A 165 4.08 -12.79 -11.57
C GLU A 165 4.21 -14.29 -11.20
N THR A 166 3.61 -14.69 -10.07
CA THR A 166 3.44 -16.06 -9.59
C THR A 166 2.16 -16.13 -8.73
N ASP A 167 1.71 -17.33 -8.36
CA ASP A 167 0.75 -17.47 -7.26
C ASP A 167 1.49 -17.20 -5.93
N ARG A 168 1.39 -15.95 -5.47
CA ARG A 168 2.09 -15.49 -4.26
C ARG A 168 1.60 -16.19 -2.99
N LEU A 169 0.35 -16.66 -2.96
CA LEU A 169 -0.20 -17.36 -1.80
C LEU A 169 0.42 -18.75 -1.67
N GLU A 170 0.52 -19.48 -2.78
CA GLU A 170 1.15 -20.80 -2.76
C GLU A 170 2.66 -20.68 -2.51
N ALA A 171 3.34 -19.70 -3.11
CA ALA A 171 4.75 -19.43 -2.84
C ALA A 171 5.01 -19.15 -1.36
N LEU A 172 4.18 -18.29 -0.73
CA LEU A 172 4.29 -17.96 0.69
C LEU A 172 4.09 -19.22 1.58
N LYS A 173 3.08 -20.02 1.28
CA LYS A 173 2.81 -21.27 1.99
C LYS A 173 4.00 -22.22 1.88
N MET A 174 4.57 -22.40 0.69
CA MET A 174 5.74 -23.25 0.48
C MET A 174 6.95 -22.79 1.30
N GLU A 175 7.21 -21.49 1.37
CA GLU A 175 8.35 -20.96 2.13
C GLU A 175 8.16 -21.09 3.63
N LEU A 176 6.96 -20.83 4.15
CA LEU A 176 6.67 -20.91 5.57
C LEU A 176 6.56 -22.35 6.11
N THR A 177 6.49 -23.37 5.23
CA THR A 177 6.42 -24.78 5.63
C THR A 177 7.77 -25.51 5.57
N LYS A 178 8.83 -24.83 5.16
CA LYS A 178 10.21 -25.35 5.19
C LYS A 178 10.77 -25.37 6.61
#